data_c5cd9f2cdb92f6bd9ee51c84d39282eb
#
_entry.id   c5cd9f2cdb92f6bd9ee51c84d39282eb
#
_cell.length_a   1.000
_cell.length_b   1.000
_cell.length_c   1.000
_cell.angle_alpha   90.00
_cell.angle_beta   90.00
_cell.angle_gamma   90.00
#
_symmetry.space_group_name_H-M   'P 1'
#
loop_
_entity.id
_entity.type
_entity.pdbx_description
1 polymer ?
#
loop_
_entity_poly.entity_id
_entity_poly.type
_entity_poly.pdbx_seq_one_letter_code
_entity_poly.pdbx_strand_id
1 'polypeptide(L)'
;IRDSNGIIENYTELKEKLLKHGYTFYSQTDTEVVIKLVDYYYKKYNLGPIDAIAKTMVRVRGSYALELMFRDYPGEIWVARKDSPMIIGIADGETYVASDVPAILKYTRNVYYIGNLEFAKLTPGEAHFYNLDGDEIEKQTTEIKWDAEAAEKGGFEHFMMKEIHEQPKAVQDLSL
;
A
#
# COMPACT_ATOMS: atom_id res chain seq x y z
N ILE A 1 -8.98 -5.59 9.53
CA ILE A 1 -8.14 -5.57 8.32
C ILE A 1 -9.01 -5.20 7.15
N ARG A 2 -8.68 -4.13 6.49
CA ARG A 2 -9.46 -3.66 5.36
C ARG A 2 -8.58 -3.66 4.13
N ASP A 3 -9.08 -4.31 3.10
CA ASP A 3 -8.71 -4.35 1.71
C ASP A 3 -7.23 -4.19 1.36
N SER A 4 -6.73 -5.29 0.93
CA SER A 4 -5.54 -5.36 0.12
C SER A 4 -5.96 -5.56 -1.32
N ASN A 5 -5.43 -4.73 -2.17
CA ASN A 5 -5.49 -4.93 -3.60
C ASN A 5 -4.21 -5.67 -3.98
N GLY A 6 -4.32 -6.87 -4.57
CA GLY A 6 -3.12 -7.59 -4.97
C GLY A 6 -3.34 -9.07 -5.31
N ILE A 7 -2.27 -9.67 -5.77
CA ILE A 7 -2.20 -11.11 -6.08
C ILE A 7 -1.03 -11.69 -5.29
N ILE A 8 -1.31 -12.66 -4.43
CA ILE A 8 -0.29 -13.37 -3.65
C ILE A 8 0.04 -14.68 -4.35
N GLU A 9 1.13 -14.71 -5.08
CA GLU A 9 1.51 -15.83 -5.95
C GLU A 9 1.82 -17.11 -5.17
N ASN A 10 2.43 -17.01 -4.00
CA ASN A 10 2.75 -18.15 -3.13
C ASN A 10 1.73 -18.40 -2.02
N TYR A 11 0.49 -18.00 -2.26
CA TYR A 11 -0.62 -18.13 -1.34
C TYR A 11 -0.81 -19.57 -0.80
N THR A 12 -0.81 -20.58 -1.67
CA THR A 12 -1.04 -21.97 -1.29
C THR A 12 0.06 -22.49 -0.33
N GLU A 13 1.31 -22.22 -0.64
CA GLU A 13 2.45 -22.60 0.19
C GLU A 13 2.38 -21.97 1.58
N LEU A 14 2.10 -20.67 1.63
CA LEU A 14 2.01 -19.94 2.89
C LEU A 14 0.81 -20.39 3.73
N LYS A 15 -0.33 -20.66 3.10
CA LYS A 15 -1.53 -21.18 3.77
C LYS A 15 -1.29 -22.54 4.40
N GLU A 16 -0.69 -23.48 3.66
CA GLU A 16 -0.36 -24.81 4.17
C GLU A 16 0.57 -24.76 5.37
N LYS A 17 1.56 -23.90 5.32
CA LYS A 17 2.47 -23.66 6.44
C LYS A 17 1.74 -23.13 7.67
N LEU A 18 0.89 -22.13 7.50
CA LEU A 18 0.12 -21.54 8.59
C LEU A 18 -0.89 -22.52 9.19
N LEU A 19 -1.55 -23.36 8.37
CA LEU A 19 -2.43 -24.42 8.85
C LEU A 19 -1.69 -25.41 9.75
N LYS A 20 -0.45 -25.78 9.42
CA LYS A 20 0.42 -26.65 10.26
C LYS A 20 0.76 -26.00 11.61
N HIS A 21 0.71 -24.68 11.69
CA HIS A 21 0.93 -23.93 12.93
C HIS A 21 -0.37 -23.58 13.68
N GLY A 22 -1.50 -24.19 13.30
CA GLY A 22 -2.77 -24.04 14.00
C GLY A 22 -3.60 -22.84 13.60
N TYR A 23 -3.25 -22.14 12.52
CA TYR A 23 -4.04 -21.05 11.97
C TYR A 23 -5.27 -21.58 11.23
N THR A 24 -6.37 -20.85 11.32
CA THR A 24 -7.60 -21.09 10.58
C THR A 24 -7.84 -19.96 9.60
N PHE A 25 -8.53 -20.25 8.49
CA PHE A 25 -8.87 -19.29 7.46
C PHE A 25 -10.38 -19.19 7.31
N TYR A 26 -10.89 -17.96 7.27
CA TYR A 26 -12.32 -17.67 7.20
C TYR A 26 -12.76 -17.20 5.82
N SER A 27 -11.84 -16.70 5.02
CA SER A 27 -12.12 -16.24 3.66
C SER A 27 -11.38 -17.08 2.62
N GLN A 28 -11.79 -16.92 1.38
CA GLN A 28 -11.10 -17.50 0.22
C GLN A 28 -10.14 -16.49 -0.43
N THR A 29 -9.94 -15.33 0.18
CA THR A 29 -9.04 -14.31 -0.34
C THR A 29 -7.58 -14.68 -0.02
N ASP A 30 -6.71 -14.47 -1.00
CA ASP A 30 -5.27 -14.71 -0.86
C ASP A 30 -4.61 -13.76 0.16
N THR A 31 -5.19 -12.60 0.37
CA THR A 31 -4.67 -11.58 1.28
C THR A 31 -4.82 -11.93 2.77
N GLU A 32 -5.77 -12.80 3.14
CA GLU A 32 -5.86 -13.30 4.52
C GLU A 32 -4.56 -14.01 4.95
N VAL A 33 -3.88 -14.68 4.02
CA VAL A 33 -2.60 -15.34 4.29
C VAL A 33 -1.54 -14.34 4.76
N VAL A 34 -1.47 -13.17 4.15
CA VAL A 34 -0.48 -12.14 4.52
C VAL A 34 -0.68 -11.70 5.97
N ILE A 35 -1.90 -11.46 6.35
CA ILE A 35 -2.25 -11.02 7.70
C ILE A 35 -1.95 -12.09 8.74
N LYS A 36 -2.32 -13.34 8.45
CA LYS A 36 -2.00 -14.48 9.31
C LYS A 36 -0.48 -14.67 9.45
N LEU A 37 0.27 -14.37 8.39
CA LEU A 37 1.72 -14.44 8.42
C LEU A 37 2.33 -13.34 9.29
N VAL A 38 1.80 -12.11 9.21
CA VAL A 38 2.21 -11.03 10.13
C VAL A 38 1.94 -11.42 11.59
N ASP A 39 0.75 -11.93 11.89
CA ASP A 39 0.37 -12.38 13.23
C ASP A 39 1.30 -13.52 13.73
N TYR A 40 1.63 -14.46 12.84
CA TYR A 40 2.55 -15.54 13.15
C TYR A 40 3.94 -15.03 13.55
N TYR A 41 4.53 -14.12 12.80
CA TYR A 41 5.82 -13.56 13.17
C TYR A 41 5.74 -12.70 14.43
N TYR A 42 4.69 -11.93 14.56
CA TYR A 42 4.45 -11.09 15.72
C TYR A 42 4.37 -11.89 17.02
N LYS A 43 3.60 -12.98 17.03
CA LYS A 43 3.38 -13.81 18.22
C LYS A 43 4.52 -14.79 18.48
N LYS A 44 4.95 -15.55 17.46
CA LYS A 44 5.93 -16.62 17.62
C LYS A 44 7.30 -16.11 18.03
N TYR A 45 7.72 -15.01 17.46
CA TYR A 45 9.05 -14.46 17.70
C TYR A 45 9.03 -13.27 18.66
N ASN A 46 7.88 -12.93 19.20
CA ASN A 46 7.68 -11.75 20.07
C ASN A 46 8.29 -10.48 19.45
N LEU A 47 8.07 -10.30 18.14
CA LEU A 47 8.55 -9.15 17.39
C LEU A 47 7.58 -7.98 17.50
N GLY A 48 8.10 -6.76 17.40
CA GLY A 48 7.25 -5.59 17.18
C GLY A 48 6.66 -5.56 15.75
N PRO A 49 5.76 -4.61 15.48
CA PRO A 49 5.15 -4.46 14.15
C PRO A 49 6.16 -4.32 13.01
N ILE A 50 7.22 -3.56 13.21
CA ILE A 50 8.27 -3.31 12.19
C ILE A 50 8.87 -4.63 11.70
N ASP A 51 9.40 -5.44 12.62
CA ASP A 51 10.06 -6.68 12.24
C ASP A 51 9.08 -7.73 11.72
N ALA A 52 7.87 -7.79 12.27
CA ALA A 52 6.83 -8.72 11.81
C ALA A 52 6.39 -8.40 10.37
N ILE A 53 6.20 -7.12 10.03
CA ILE A 53 5.85 -6.70 8.68
C ILE A 53 7.02 -6.94 7.73
N ALA A 54 8.24 -6.53 8.09
CA ALA A 54 9.42 -6.73 7.25
C ALA A 54 9.64 -8.21 6.92
N LYS A 55 9.59 -9.11 7.90
CA LYS A 55 9.69 -10.56 7.68
C LYS A 55 8.59 -11.10 6.78
N THR A 56 7.37 -10.61 6.93
CA THR A 56 6.25 -10.99 6.07
C THR A 56 6.51 -10.58 4.63
N MET A 57 6.92 -9.33 4.40
CA MET A 57 7.18 -8.82 3.05
C MET A 57 8.29 -9.57 2.33
N VAL A 58 9.30 -10.05 3.04
CA VAL A 58 10.37 -10.90 2.48
C VAL A 58 9.83 -12.26 2.01
N ARG A 59 8.81 -12.80 2.66
CA ARG A 59 8.25 -14.12 2.37
C ARG A 59 7.17 -14.13 1.31
N VAL A 60 6.40 -13.06 1.22
CA VAL A 60 5.28 -12.94 0.28
C VAL A 60 5.79 -12.65 -1.12
N ARG A 61 5.32 -13.41 -2.11
CA ARG A 61 5.55 -13.18 -3.53
C ARG A 61 4.29 -12.64 -4.19
N GLY A 62 4.45 -11.76 -5.14
CA GLY A 62 3.36 -11.13 -5.87
C GLY A 62 3.30 -9.63 -5.69
N SER A 63 2.16 -9.03 -5.99
CA SER A 63 1.89 -7.60 -5.86
C SER A 63 0.83 -7.34 -4.80
N TYR A 64 1.02 -6.31 -3.99
CA TYR A 64 0.06 -5.96 -2.94
C TYR A 64 0.18 -4.50 -2.48
N ALA A 65 -0.93 -3.98 -1.99
CA ALA A 65 -1.03 -2.80 -1.17
C ALA A 65 -1.85 -3.16 0.07
N LEU A 66 -1.26 -3.06 1.26
CA LEU A 66 -1.84 -3.55 2.51
C LEU A 66 -2.04 -2.42 3.50
N GLU A 67 -3.13 -2.50 4.26
CA GLU A 67 -3.36 -1.71 5.45
C GLU A 67 -3.54 -2.64 6.64
N LEU A 68 -2.79 -2.42 7.72
CA LEU A 68 -2.74 -3.28 8.90
C LEU A 68 -2.96 -2.46 10.16
N MET A 69 -3.64 -3.06 11.12
CA MET A 69 -3.81 -2.51 12.47
C MET A 69 -3.44 -3.58 13.49
N PHE A 70 -2.70 -3.18 14.51
CA PHE A 70 -2.36 -4.04 15.65
C PHE A 70 -3.17 -3.64 16.87
N ARG A 71 -3.81 -4.60 17.51
CA ARG A 71 -4.61 -4.35 18.72
C ARG A 71 -3.79 -3.72 19.84
N ASP A 72 -2.52 -4.11 19.96
CA ASP A 72 -1.63 -3.64 21.02
C ASP A 72 -1.07 -2.24 20.75
N TYR A 73 -1.29 -1.69 19.56
CA TYR A 73 -0.85 -0.36 19.12
C TYR A 73 -2.04 0.44 18.56
N PRO A 74 -2.99 0.83 19.44
CA PRO A 74 -4.14 1.63 19.00
C PRO A 74 -3.69 3.01 18.50
N GLY A 75 -4.36 3.52 17.47
CA GLY A 75 -4.02 4.82 16.86
C GLY A 75 -2.94 4.75 15.78
N GLU A 76 -2.37 3.58 15.53
CA GLU A 76 -1.42 3.35 14.44
C GLU A 76 -2.07 2.55 13.31
N ILE A 77 -1.89 3.01 12.07
CA ILE A 77 -2.17 2.27 10.86
C ILE A 77 -0.85 1.99 10.17
N TRP A 78 -0.63 0.74 9.80
CA TRP A 78 0.55 0.32 9.07
C TRP A 78 0.18 0.02 7.63
N VAL A 79 0.98 0.51 6.69
CA VAL A 79 0.78 0.28 5.27
C VAL A 79 2.03 -0.34 4.65
N ALA A 80 1.85 -1.23 3.70
CA ALA A 80 2.95 -1.89 3.01
C ALA A 80 2.62 -2.03 1.52
N ARG A 81 3.63 -1.91 0.68
CA ARG A 81 3.46 -1.90 -0.77
C ARG A 81 4.52 -2.72 -1.48
N LYS A 82 4.08 -3.50 -2.46
CA LYS A 82 4.93 -4.12 -3.49
C LYS A 82 4.18 -4.17 -4.83
N ASP A 83 4.74 -3.53 -5.86
CA ASP A 83 4.23 -3.53 -7.25
C ASP A 83 2.76 -3.08 -7.41
N SER A 84 2.19 -2.49 -6.39
CA SER A 84 0.85 -1.88 -6.39
C SER A 84 0.96 -0.43 -5.96
N PRO A 85 0.22 0.51 -6.55
CA PRO A 85 0.34 1.93 -6.23
C PRO A 85 -0.21 2.25 -4.83
N MET A 86 0.49 3.14 -4.12
CA MET A 86 0.04 3.69 -2.84
C MET A 86 0.65 5.06 -2.62
N ILE A 87 -0.17 6.01 -2.19
CA ILE A 87 0.23 7.38 -1.87
C ILE A 87 -0.28 7.72 -0.48
N ILE A 88 0.51 8.42 0.29
CA ILE A 88 0.17 8.86 1.63
C ILE A 88 0.09 10.38 1.63
N GLY A 89 -1.08 10.90 1.98
CA GLY A 89 -1.31 12.33 2.11
C GLY A 89 -1.25 12.79 3.57
N ILE A 90 -0.63 13.93 3.80
CA ILE A 90 -0.52 14.55 5.12
C ILE A 90 -1.25 15.90 5.11
N ALA A 91 -2.12 16.08 6.07
CA ALA A 91 -2.75 17.35 6.41
C ALA A 91 -2.53 17.67 7.89
N ASP A 92 -3.06 18.79 8.35
CA ASP A 92 -2.96 19.16 9.76
C ASP A 92 -3.77 18.19 10.64
N GLY A 93 -3.07 17.38 11.41
CA GLY A 93 -3.68 16.37 12.29
C GLY A 93 -4.36 15.20 11.60
N GLU A 94 -4.18 15.04 10.28
CA GLU A 94 -4.82 13.97 9.51
C GLU A 94 -3.85 13.32 8.53
N THR A 95 -4.03 12.02 8.32
CA THR A 95 -3.24 11.22 7.39
C THR A 95 -4.17 10.40 6.50
N TYR A 96 -3.91 10.41 5.20
CA TYR A 96 -4.73 9.76 4.19
C TYR A 96 -3.91 8.74 3.40
N VAL A 97 -4.57 7.66 2.98
CA VAL A 97 -4.00 6.65 2.10
C VAL A 97 -4.87 6.52 0.86
N ALA A 98 -4.26 6.51 -0.30
CA ALA A 98 -4.94 6.30 -1.57
C ALA A 98 -4.08 5.52 -2.55
N SER A 99 -4.71 4.93 -3.56
CA SER A 99 -4.02 4.24 -4.65
C SER A 99 -3.53 5.20 -5.74
N ASP A 100 -4.12 6.38 -5.84
CA ASP A 100 -3.78 7.37 -6.86
C ASP A 100 -3.86 8.81 -6.34
N VAL A 101 -3.24 9.72 -7.09
CA VAL A 101 -3.19 11.14 -6.77
C VAL A 101 -4.57 11.82 -6.80
N PRO A 102 -5.45 11.58 -7.79
CA PRO A 102 -6.77 12.21 -7.81
C PRO A 102 -7.59 11.99 -6.54
N ALA A 103 -7.54 10.79 -5.98
CA ALA A 103 -8.26 10.46 -4.76
C ALA A 103 -7.76 11.26 -3.54
N ILE A 104 -6.45 11.49 -3.47
CA ILE A 104 -5.84 12.20 -2.33
C ILE A 104 -6.00 13.72 -2.40
N LEU A 105 -6.07 14.30 -3.61
CA LEU A 105 -6.16 15.75 -3.82
C LEU A 105 -7.43 16.39 -3.26
N LYS A 106 -8.46 15.59 -2.98
CA LYS A 106 -9.68 16.05 -2.29
C LYS A 106 -9.41 16.51 -0.85
N TYR A 107 -8.30 16.05 -0.27
CA TYR A 107 -7.98 16.22 1.14
C TYR A 107 -6.70 17.00 1.38
N THR A 108 -5.66 16.76 0.59
CA THR A 108 -4.37 17.42 0.72
C THR A 108 -3.58 17.39 -0.58
N ARG A 109 -2.65 18.35 -0.72
CA ARG A 109 -1.66 18.41 -1.80
C ARG A 109 -0.27 17.95 -1.36
N ASN A 110 -0.06 17.76 -0.06
CA ASN A 110 1.20 17.27 0.48
C ASN A 110 1.18 15.75 0.57
N VAL A 111 2.01 15.08 -0.21
CA VAL A 111 2.04 13.63 -0.29
C VAL A 111 3.43 13.06 -0.10
N TYR A 112 3.48 11.84 0.43
CA TYR A 112 4.62 10.95 0.35
C TYR A 112 4.36 9.88 -0.70
N TYR A 113 5.36 9.63 -1.52
CA TYR A 113 5.38 8.46 -2.40
C TYR A 113 6.10 7.32 -1.67
N ILE A 114 5.36 6.28 -1.32
CA ILE A 114 5.94 5.08 -0.73
C ILE A 114 6.57 4.24 -1.85
N GLY A 115 7.84 3.87 -1.67
CA GLY A 115 8.59 3.08 -2.62
C GLY A 115 8.20 1.60 -2.61
N ASN A 116 8.67 0.89 -3.62
CA ASN A 116 8.46 -0.55 -3.71
C ASN A 116 9.21 -1.28 -2.59
N LEU A 117 8.58 -2.27 -1.96
CA LEU A 117 9.12 -2.99 -0.79
C LEU A 117 9.42 -2.08 0.42
N GLU A 118 8.72 -1.00 0.54
CA GLU A 118 8.70 -0.15 1.73
C GLU A 118 7.38 -0.33 2.49
N PHE A 119 7.40 -0.03 3.77
CA PHE A 119 6.21 0.06 4.60
C PHE A 119 6.28 1.28 5.51
N ALA A 120 5.15 1.67 6.07
CA ALA A 120 5.08 2.87 6.88
C ALA A 120 4.13 2.71 8.08
N LYS A 121 4.47 3.39 9.15
CA LYS A 121 3.60 3.63 10.29
C LYS A 121 2.93 4.99 10.12
N LEU A 122 1.61 5.02 10.15
CA LEU A 122 0.80 6.21 10.02
C LEU A 122 0.12 6.52 11.36
N THR A 123 0.26 7.76 11.79
CA THR A 123 -0.46 8.36 12.91
C THR A 123 -1.10 9.66 12.42
N PRO A 124 -2.04 10.28 13.18
CA PRO A 124 -2.65 11.53 12.74
C PRO A 124 -1.61 12.63 12.44
N GLY A 125 -1.52 13.04 11.17
CA GLY A 125 -0.60 14.08 10.70
C GLY A 125 0.86 13.67 10.51
N GLU A 126 1.21 12.39 10.72
CA GLU A 126 2.58 11.90 10.63
C GLU A 126 2.68 10.56 9.91
N ALA A 127 3.82 10.33 9.24
CA ALA A 127 4.17 9.07 8.62
C ALA A 127 5.67 8.77 8.85
N HIS A 128 5.97 7.52 9.20
CA HIS A 128 7.33 7.00 9.35
C HIS A 128 7.52 5.83 8.42
N PHE A 129 8.58 5.83 7.63
CA PHE A 129 8.83 4.85 6.57
C PHE A 129 9.98 3.92 6.95
N TYR A 130 9.89 2.67 6.51
CA TYR A 130 10.85 1.61 6.81
C TYR A 130 11.18 0.79 5.58
N ASN A 131 12.41 0.28 5.52
CA ASN A 131 12.85 -0.71 4.55
C ASN A 131 12.64 -2.15 5.07
N LEU A 132 12.99 -3.16 4.26
CA LEU A 132 12.84 -4.57 4.64
C LEU A 132 13.79 -5.01 5.76
N ASP A 133 14.84 -4.26 6.04
CA ASP A 133 15.74 -4.51 7.16
C ASP A 133 15.18 -3.96 8.49
N GLY A 134 14.07 -3.22 8.41
CA GLY A 134 13.43 -2.59 9.55
C GLY A 134 14.05 -1.23 9.92
N ASP A 135 14.92 -0.70 9.08
CA ASP A 135 15.53 0.62 9.28
C ASP A 135 14.58 1.71 8.82
N GLU A 136 14.52 2.80 9.59
CA GLU A 136 13.73 3.96 9.23
C GLU A 136 14.37 4.72 8.06
N ILE A 137 13.53 5.09 7.09
CA ILE A 137 13.91 5.86 5.90
C ILE A 137 13.38 7.28 6.06
N GLU A 138 14.24 8.27 5.91
CA GLU A 138 13.80 9.66 5.81
C GLU A 138 13.18 9.91 4.43
N LYS A 139 11.97 10.46 4.44
CA LYS A 139 11.28 10.92 3.24
C LYS A 139 10.78 12.33 3.41
N GLN A 140 10.71 13.05 2.30
CA GLN A 140 10.14 14.38 2.24
C GLN A 140 8.82 14.37 1.50
N THR A 141 7.89 15.22 1.90
CA THR A 141 6.65 15.44 1.18
C THR A 141 6.90 16.13 -0.15
N THR A 142 6.08 15.78 -1.12
CA THR A 142 5.99 16.48 -2.40
C THR A 142 4.67 17.22 -2.45
N GLU A 143 4.71 18.49 -2.83
CA GLU A 143 3.50 19.26 -3.09
C GLU A 143 3.01 19.01 -4.51
N ILE A 144 1.77 18.56 -4.66
CA ILE A 144 1.15 18.36 -5.96
C ILE A 144 0.60 19.70 -6.47
N LYS A 145 1.12 20.16 -7.60
CA LYS A 145 0.82 21.48 -8.18
C LYS A 145 -0.22 21.47 -9.29
N TRP A 146 -0.64 20.30 -9.76
CA TRP A 146 -1.62 20.20 -10.82
C TRP A 146 -3.04 19.99 -10.28
N ASP A 147 -4.04 20.35 -11.09
CA ASP A 147 -5.45 20.20 -10.76
C ASP A 147 -5.90 18.78 -11.10
N ALA A 148 -6.45 18.06 -10.11
CA ALA A 148 -6.95 16.70 -10.27
C ALA A 148 -8.07 16.62 -11.31
N GLU A 149 -9.00 17.57 -11.28
CA GLU A 149 -10.17 17.54 -12.14
C GLU A 149 -9.78 17.77 -13.61
N ALA A 150 -8.84 18.65 -13.86
CA ALA A 150 -8.29 18.88 -15.19
C ALA A 150 -7.45 17.69 -15.67
N ALA A 151 -6.69 17.06 -14.79
CA ALA A 151 -5.88 15.88 -15.11
C ALA A 151 -6.73 14.63 -15.35
N GLU A 152 -7.77 14.42 -14.57
CA GLU A 152 -8.65 13.25 -14.71
C GLU A 152 -9.36 13.23 -16.05
N LYS A 153 -9.91 14.36 -16.48
CA LYS A 153 -10.71 14.46 -17.71
C LYS A 153 -9.94 15.00 -18.91
N GLY A 154 -8.79 15.67 -18.69
CA GLY A 154 -8.00 16.29 -19.77
C GLY A 154 -8.80 17.25 -20.65
N GLY A 155 -9.84 17.90 -20.08
CA GLY A 155 -10.76 18.77 -20.81
C GLY A 155 -11.90 18.05 -21.53
N PHE A 156 -12.00 16.71 -21.40
CA PHE A 156 -13.10 15.93 -21.97
C PHE A 156 -14.20 15.69 -20.94
N GLU A 157 -15.44 15.62 -21.40
CA GLU A 157 -16.62 15.43 -20.56
C GLU A 157 -16.63 14.04 -19.88
N HIS A 158 -16.06 13.04 -20.56
CA HIS A 158 -15.99 11.64 -20.10
C HIS A 158 -14.57 11.05 -20.24
N PHE A 159 -14.16 10.19 -19.31
CA PHE A 159 -12.87 9.48 -19.34
C PHE A 159 -12.65 8.67 -20.62
N MET A 160 -13.66 7.95 -21.09
CA MET A 160 -13.56 7.16 -22.33
C MET A 160 -13.20 8.02 -23.54
N MET A 161 -13.74 9.24 -23.64
CA MET A 161 -13.40 10.17 -24.72
C MET A 161 -11.94 10.63 -24.63
N LYS A 162 -11.45 10.90 -23.43
CA LYS A 162 -10.04 11.22 -23.19
C LYS A 162 -9.14 10.09 -23.64
N GLU A 163 -9.38 8.87 -23.21
CA GLU A 163 -8.59 7.68 -23.57
C GLU A 163 -8.58 7.44 -25.09
N ILE A 164 -9.70 7.58 -25.77
CA ILE A 164 -9.79 7.44 -27.23
C ILE A 164 -8.92 8.47 -27.95
N HIS A 165 -8.90 9.74 -27.46
CA HIS A 165 -8.10 10.80 -28.08
C HIS A 165 -6.60 10.71 -27.76
N GLU A 166 -6.23 10.12 -26.62
CA GLU A 166 -4.82 9.92 -26.23
C GLU A 166 -4.17 8.68 -26.85
N GLN A 167 -4.95 7.70 -27.30
CA GLN A 167 -4.41 6.47 -27.92
C GLN A 167 -3.43 6.70 -29.08
N PRO A 168 -3.68 7.61 -30.04
CA PRO A 168 -2.72 7.85 -31.12
C PRO A 168 -1.37 8.33 -30.64
N LYS A 169 -1.35 9.16 -29.60
CA LYS A 169 -0.12 9.67 -28.99
C LYS A 169 0.62 8.58 -28.23
N ALA A 170 -0.09 7.78 -27.43
CA ALA A 170 0.47 6.67 -26.69
C ALA A 170 1.13 5.63 -27.61
N VAL A 171 0.52 5.33 -28.76
CA VAL A 171 1.07 4.42 -29.79
C VAL A 171 2.31 5.02 -30.44
N GLN A 172 2.33 6.34 -30.68
CA GLN A 172 3.48 7.04 -31.25
C GLN A 172 4.69 7.05 -30.30
N ASP A 173 4.44 7.24 -29.01
CA ASP A 173 5.48 7.26 -27.96
C ASP A 173 6.11 5.87 -27.72
N LEU A 174 5.39 4.78 -28.06
CA LEU A 174 5.90 3.41 -28.03
C LEU A 174 6.71 2.99 -29.26
N SER A 175 6.72 3.82 -30.32
CA SER A 175 7.37 3.52 -31.59
C SER A 175 8.78 4.14 -31.73
N LEU A 176 9.30 4.73 -30.67
CA LEU A 176 10.65 5.29 -30.53
C LEU A 176 11.51 4.42 -29.60
#